data_7beb510cc6da22c30e3e9f9156bec2a5
#
_entry.id   7beb510cc6da22c30e3e9f9156bec2a5
#
_cell.length_a   1.000
_cell.length_b   1.000
_cell.length_c   1.000
_cell.angle_alpha   90.00
_cell.angle_beta   90.00
_cell.angle_gamma   90.00
#
_symmetry.space_group_name_H-M   'P 1'
#
loop_
_entity.id
_entity.type
_entity.pdbx_description
1 polymer ?
#
loop_
_entity_poly.entity_id
_entity_poly.type
_entity_poly.pdbx_seq_one_letter_code
_entity_poly.pdbx_strand_id
1 'polypeptide(L)'
;IDDEISTGSTFANLARACRVHAPAVTDVHLAAITDFTGPARKAQLADQFDTAWSIGALLYGQWHFEPNGRVAPAPPNSQAPSGTAPTVVDSGFGRLGRGNCVTVPKERLAALCQGMLPTDRVLVLGTGEFMHPAFVLAREMHDMTGARVFMHATTRSPIVTWGPIEKAMSFP
;
A
#
# COMPACT_ATOMS: atom_id res chain seq x y z
N ILE A 1 5.58 0.41 9.86
CA ILE A 1 5.82 1.33 8.73
C ILE A 1 4.53 1.47 7.95
N ASP A 2 4.17 2.70 7.56
CA ASP A 2 2.95 2.99 6.79
C ASP A 2 3.22 4.15 5.82
N ASP A 3 2.28 4.47 4.96
CA ASP A 3 2.37 5.63 4.05
C ASP A 3 2.04 6.94 4.78
N GLU A 4 1.07 6.92 5.70
CA GLU A 4 0.58 8.11 6.38
C GLU A 4 0.30 7.87 7.87
N ILE A 5 0.64 8.86 8.70
CA ILE A 5 0.18 8.92 10.10
C ILE A 5 -0.77 10.12 10.24
N SER A 6 -2.07 9.87 10.31
CA SER A 6 -3.07 10.91 10.55
C SER A 6 -3.40 11.04 12.04
N THR A 7 -3.99 10.04 12.64
CA THR A 7 -4.30 10.01 14.08
C THR A 7 -3.33 9.18 14.91
N GLY A 8 -2.59 8.27 14.29
CA GLY A 8 -1.71 7.33 14.95
C GLY A 8 -2.41 6.20 15.74
N SER A 9 -3.76 6.21 15.78
CA SER A 9 -4.52 5.24 16.58
C SER A 9 -4.30 3.80 16.12
N THR A 10 -4.18 3.57 14.82
CA THR A 10 -3.89 2.24 14.24
C THR A 10 -2.55 1.72 14.75
N PHE A 11 -1.53 2.57 14.78
CA PHE A 11 -0.21 2.22 15.27
C PHE A 11 -0.22 1.89 16.77
N ALA A 12 -0.91 2.69 17.58
CA ALA A 12 -1.03 2.44 19.02
C ALA A 12 -1.74 1.10 19.29
N ASN A 13 -2.80 0.82 18.54
CA ASN A 13 -3.53 -0.45 18.66
C ASN A 13 -2.65 -1.64 18.22
N LEU A 14 -1.91 -1.49 17.14
CA LEU A 14 -0.99 -2.52 16.67
C LEU A 14 0.15 -2.76 17.66
N ALA A 15 0.76 -1.71 18.18
CA ALA A 15 1.81 -1.83 19.18
C ALA A 15 1.33 -2.58 20.42
N ARG A 16 0.13 -2.25 20.91
CA ARG A 16 -0.51 -2.94 22.04
C ARG A 16 -0.76 -4.42 21.73
N ALA A 17 -1.28 -4.73 20.55
CA ALA A 17 -1.50 -6.11 20.11
C ALA A 17 -0.18 -6.90 19.98
N CYS A 18 0.86 -6.28 19.42
CA CYS A 18 2.18 -6.90 19.31
C CYS A 18 2.77 -7.23 20.68
N ARG A 19 2.61 -6.39 21.68
CA ARG A 19 3.14 -6.63 23.02
C ARG A 19 2.49 -7.80 23.75
N VAL A 20 1.24 -8.12 23.45
CA VAL A 20 0.59 -9.33 23.97
C VAL A 20 1.38 -10.59 23.56
N HIS A 21 1.93 -10.59 22.33
CA HIS A 21 2.67 -11.73 21.80
C HIS A 21 4.19 -11.61 21.94
N ALA A 22 4.69 -10.40 22.19
CA ALA A 22 6.10 -10.08 22.30
C ALA A 22 6.36 -9.12 23.49
N PRO A 23 6.19 -9.57 24.74
CA PRO A 23 6.30 -8.70 25.92
C PRO A 23 7.70 -8.13 26.15
N ALA A 24 8.71 -8.68 25.48
CA ALA A 24 10.08 -8.16 25.53
C ALA A 24 10.32 -6.91 24.65
N VAL A 25 9.32 -6.44 23.90
CA VAL A 25 9.43 -5.20 23.13
C VAL A 25 9.43 -4.02 24.10
N THR A 26 10.52 -3.27 24.13
CA THR A 26 10.73 -2.10 24.98
C THR A 26 10.54 -0.79 24.26
N ASP A 27 10.72 -0.79 22.96
CA ASP A 27 10.70 0.40 22.12
C ASP A 27 9.83 0.20 20.87
N VAL A 28 9.09 1.23 20.49
CA VAL A 28 8.27 1.25 19.27
C VAL A 28 8.66 2.46 18.44
N HIS A 29 9.10 2.20 17.21
CA HIS A 29 9.39 3.26 16.26
C HIS A 29 8.35 3.27 15.12
N LEU A 30 7.59 4.36 15.01
CA LEU A 30 6.65 4.58 13.93
C LEU A 30 7.38 5.25 12.78
N ALA A 31 7.22 4.71 11.59
CA ALA A 31 7.81 5.28 10.38
C ALA A 31 6.75 5.45 9.30
N ALA A 32 6.71 6.61 8.67
CA ALA A 32 5.78 6.88 7.57
C ALA A 32 6.41 7.79 6.50
N ILE A 33 5.76 7.87 5.34
CA ILE A 33 6.11 8.87 4.35
C ILE A 33 5.65 10.25 4.84
N THR A 34 4.42 10.33 5.35
CA THR A 34 3.83 11.58 5.83
C THR A 34 3.35 11.48 7.27
N ASP A 35 3.54 12.54 8.04
CA ASP A 35 3.03 12.69 9.41
C ASP A 35 2.17 13.95 9.51
N PHE A 36 0.89 13.77 9.75
CA PHE A 36 -0.11 14.83 9.95
C PHE A 36 -0.61 14.92 11.39
N THR A 37 0.01 14.23 12.34
CA THR A 37 -0.48 14.21 13.73
C THR A 37 -0.42 15.56 14.42
N GLY A 38 0.59 16.37 14.15
CA GLY A 38 0.83 17.62 14.85
C GLY A 38 1.19 17.45 16.35
N PRO A 39 1.61 18.54 17.03
CA PRO A 39 2.12 18.45 18.41
C PRO A 39 1.07 17.99 19.44
N ALA A 40 -0.16 18.49 19.33
CA ALA A 40 -1.23 18.14 20.28
C ALA A 40 -1.60 16.64 20.19
N ARG A 41 -1.68 16.11 18.98
CA ARG A 41 -1.98 14.69 18.79
C ARG A 41 -0.83 13.80 19.22
N LYS A 42 0.42 14.22 19.01
CA LYS A 42 1.60 13.49 19.52
C LYS A 42 1.58 13.38 21.03
N ALA A 43 1.22 14.42 21.75
CA ALA A 43 1.07 14.38 23.19
C ALA A 43 0.01 13.35 23.62
N GLN A 44 -1.15 13.33 22.95
CA GLN A 44 -2.19 12.33 23.23
C GLN A 44 -1.78 10.91 22.88
N LEU A 45 -0.95 10.73 21.86
CA LEU A 45 -0.42 9.40 21.48
C LEU A 45 0.55 8.89 22.54
N ALA A 46 1.32 9.77 23.19
CA ALA A 46 2.25 9.38 24.24
C ALA A 46 1.55 8.58 25.34
N ASP A 47 0.34 8.98 25.71
CA ASP A 47 -0.45 8.31 26.75
C ASP A 47 -0.97 6.92 26.33
N GLN A 48 -0.91 6.60 25.04
CA GLN A 48 -1.39 5.33 24.50
C GLN A 48 -0.30 4.27 24.37
N PHE A 49 0.96 4.69 24.48
CA PHE A 49 2.10 3.79 24.48
C PHE A 49 2.61 3.62 25.92
N ASP A 50 2.67 2.40 26.38
CA ASP A 50 3.24 2.01 27.67
C ASP A 50 4.72 1.62 27.55
N THR A 51 5.36 1.99 26.44
CA THR A 51 6.78 1.77 26.13
C THR A 51 7.38 3.06 25.60
N ALA A 52 8.70 3.11 25.50
CA ALA A 52 9.38 4.14 24.72
C ALA A 52 8.89 4.11 23.26
N TRP A 53 8.62 5.28 22.70
CA TRP A 53 8.16 5.38 21.33
C TRP A 53 8.70 6.61 20.63
N SER A 54 8.75 6.56 19.33
CA SER A 54 9.17 7.69 18.49
C SER A 54 8.48 7.66 17.12
N ILE A 55 8.44 8.80 16.44
CA ILE A 55 7.92 8.93 15.07
C ILE A 55 9.03 9.50 14.18
N GLY A 56 9.22 8.87 13.02
CA GLY A 56 10.01 9.40 11.91
C GLY A 56 9.18 9.43 10.64
N ALA A 57 9.19 10.55 9.94
CA ALA A 57 8.54 10.69 8.64
C ALA A 57 9.40 11.50 7.68
N LEU A 58 9.20 11.29 6.38
CA LEU A 58 9.90 12.07 5.35
C LEU A 58 9.31 13.47 5.22
N LEU A 59 8.01 13.60 5.40
CA LEU A 59 7.27 14.86 5.30
C LEU A 59 6.40 15.06 6.54
N TYR A 60 6.35 16.27 7.02
CA TYR A 60 5.50 16.70 8.12
C TYR A 60 4.56 17.78 7.64
N GLY A 61 3.28 17.69 8.00
CA GLY A 61 2.28 18.64 7.54
C GLY A 61 1.06 18.71 8.43
N GLN A 62 0.15 19.57 8.04
CA GLN A 62 -1.19 19.67 8.59
C GLN A 62 -2.16 19.75 7.43
N TRP A 63 -3.32 19.15 7.58
CA TRP A 63 -4.41 19.29 6.64
C TRP A 63 -5.58 19.98 7.34
N HIS A 64 -6.29 20.79 6.59
CA HIS A 64 -7.49 21.45 7.04
C HIS A 64 -8.65 21.01 6.16
N PHE A 65 -9.73 20.56 6.78
CA PHE A 65 -10.93 20.14 6.08
C PHE A 65 -12.03 21.18 6.27
N GLU A 66 -12.45 21.78 5.18
CA GLU A 66 -13.63 22.65 5.15
C GLU A 66 -14.77 21.92 4.42
N PRO A 67 -15.86 21.56 5.15
CA PRO A 67 -16.99 20.89 4.51
C PRO A 67 -17.68 21.86 3.56
N ASN A 68 -17.85 21.46 2.31
CA ASN A 68 -18.53 22.25 1.28
C ASN A 68 -20.04 22.00 1.19
N GLY A 69 -20.61 21.26 2.14
CA GLY A 69 -22.03 20.92 2.20
C GLY A 69 -22.49 19.88 1.16
N ARG A 70 -21.60 19.39 0.31
CA ARG A 70 -21.96 18.33 -0.67
C ARG A 70 -21.97 16.97 0.02
N VAL A 71 -22.98 16.16 -0.30
CA VAL A 71 -23.08 14.79 0.21
C VAL A 71 -22.50 13.86 -0.87
N ALA A 72 -21.48 13.09 -0.50
CA ALA A 72 -20.94 12.06 -1.39
C ALA A 72 -21.98 10.99 -1.68
N PRO A 73 -22.05 10.44 -2.90
CA PRO A 73 -22.91 9.29 -3.17
C PRO A 73 -22.53 8.11 -2.28
N ALA A 74 -23.52 7.32 -1.89
CA ALA A 74 -23.24 6.11 -1.13
C ALA A 74 -22.32 5.18 -1.95
N PRO A 75 -21.29 4.58 -1.32
CA PRO A 75 -20.45 3.62 -2.03
C PRO A 75 -21.32 2.47 -2.56
N PRO A 76 -21.07 1.97 -3.76
CA PRO A 76 -21.78 0.81 -4.26
C PRO A 76 -21.58 -0.35 -3.25
N ASN A 77 -22.67 -1.05 -2.93
CA ASN A 77 -22.63 -2.22 -2.06
C ASN A 77 -21.62 -3.21 -2.66
N SER A 78 -20.41 -3.21 -2.12
CA SER A 78 -19.45 -4.24 -2.44
C SER A 78 -19.85 -5.52 -1.72
N GLN A 79 -20.74 -6.30 -2.31
CA GLN A 79 -20.88 -7.68 -1.90
C GLN A 79 -19.53 -8.34 -2.15
N ALA A 80 -18.91 -8.82 -1.08
CA ALA A 80 -17.76 -9.68 -1.24
C ALA A 80 -18.19 -10.84 -2.15
N PRO A 81 -17.45 -11.16 -3.22
CA PRO A 81 -17.79 -12.32 -4.02
C PRO A 81 -17.87 -13.52 -3.08
N SER A 82 -19.03 -14.17 -3.05
CA SER A 82 -19.27 -15.43 -2.35
C SER A 82 -18.56 -16.55 -3.13
N GLY A 83 -17.24 -16.44 -3.23
CA GLY A 83 -16.38 -17.44 -3.85
C GLY A 83 -15.66 -18.24 -2.77
N THR A 84 -15.49 -19.50 -3.02
CA THR A 84 -14.59 -20.40 -2.28
C THR A 84 -13.30 -19.64 -1.98
N ALA A 85 -12.90 -19.62 -0.69
CA ALA A 85 -11.64 -19.00 -0.29
C ALA A 85 -10.53 -19.50 -1.23
N PRO A 86 -9.75 -18.61 -1.85
CA PRO A 86 -8.71 -19.04 -2.75
C PRO A 86 -7.77 -19.97 -1.98
N THR A 87 -7.49 -21.12 -2.55
CA THR A 87 -6.46 -22.01 -2.03
C THR A 87 -5.20 -21.18 -1.89
N VAL A 88 -4.67 -21.08 -0.66
CA VAL A 88 -3.43 -20.36 -0.41
C VAL A 88 -2.34 -21.05 -1.22
N VAL A 89 -2.09 -20.52 -2.40
CA VAL A 89 -0.94 -20.92 -3.19
C VAL A 89 0.29 -20.44 -2.46
N ASP A 90 1.25 -21.31 -2.34
CA ASP A 90 2.51 -21.22 -1.63
C ASP A 90 2.99 -19.80 -1.31
N SER A 91 3.35 -19.63 -0.07
CA SER A 91 3.87 -18.43 0.58
C SER A 91 5.16 -17.84 -0.02
N GLY A 92 5.59 -18.25 -1.21
CA GLY A 92 6.82 -17.76 -1.86
C GLY A 92 6.81 -16.28 -2.27
N PHE A 93 5.65 -15.61 -2.23
CA PHE A 93 5.50 -14.23 -2.70
C PHE A 93 5.83 -13.14 -1.68
N GLY A 94 6.45 -13.48 -0.57
CA GLY A 94 6.95 -12.47 0.37
C GLY A 94 5.89 -11.71 1.16
N ARG A 95 4.59 -11.96 0.96
CA ARG A 95 3.50 -11.33 1.70
C ARG A 95 3.52 -11.62 3.21
N LEU A 96 4.23 -12.66 3.61
CA LEU A 96 4.41 -13.05 5.01
C LEU A 96 5.75 -12.58 5.60
N GLY A 97 6.40 -11.59 5.00
CA GLY A 97 7.67 -11.05 5.51
C GLY A 97 8.85 -12.01 5.42
N ARG A 98 8.77 -13.04 4.60
CA ARG A 98 9.90 -13.94 4.35
C ARG A 98 10.87 -13.28 3.39
N GLY A 99 12.16 -13.30 3.72
CA GLY A 99 13.22 -12.58 3.04
C GLY A 99 13.59 -13.03 1.61
N ASN A 100 12.66 -13.69 0.90
CA ASN A 100 12.89 -14.08 -0.48
C ASN A 100 12.58 -12.90 -1.40
N CYS A 101 13.59 -12.41 -2.09
CA CYS A 101 13.39 -11.43 -3.16
C CYS A 101 12.55 -12.05 -4.28
N VAL A 102 11.58 -11.29 -4.77
CA VAL A 102 10.89 -11.65 -6.01
C VAL A 102 11.88 -11.50 -7.16
N THR A 103 12.06 -12.57 -7.92
CA THR A 103 12.89 -12.59 -9.12
C THR A 103 12.06 -13.04 -10.31
N VAL A 104 12.25 -12.40 -11.45
CA VAL A 104 11.64 -12.84 -12.71
C VAL A 104 12.64 -13.73 -13.44
N PRO A 105 12.31 -14.99 -13.76
CA PRO A 105 13.20 -15.84 -14.55
C PRO A 105 13.55 -15.19 -15.88
N LYS A 106 14.84 -15.14 -16.22
CA LYS A 106 15.34 -14.43 -17.41
C LYS A 106 14.67 -14.88 -18.71
N GLU A 107 14.41 -16.16 -18.85
CA GLU A 107 13.76 -16.72 -20.03
C GLU A 107 12.30 -16.24 -20.15
N ARG A 108 11.59 -16.13 -19.01
CA ARG A 108 10.24 -15.61 -18.96
C ARG A 108 10.21 -14.11 -19.27
N LEU A 109 11.14 -13.36 -18.70
CA LEU A 109 11.27 -11.95 -18.98
C LEU A 109 11.57 -11.70 -20.47
N ALA A 110 12.52 -12.42 -21.05
CA ALA A 110 12.85 -12.32 -22.48
C ALA A 110 11.65 -12.65 -23.38
N ALA A 111 10.86 -13.67 -23.03
CA ALA A 111 9.65 -14.02 -23.77
C ALA A 111 8.59 -12.91 -23.71
N LEU A 112 8.40 -12.30 -22.52
CA LEU A 112 7.47 -11.19 -22.34
C LEU A 112 7.90 -9.93 -23.09
N CYS A 113 9.21 -9.70 -23.19
CA CYS A 113 9.78 -8.52 -23.86
C CYS A 113 10.01 -8.70 -25.34
N GLN A 114 9.73 -9.89 -25.88
CA GLN A 114 9.97 -10.19 -27.29
C GLN A 114 9.19 -9.23 -28.21
N GLY A 115 9.93 -8.53 -29.08
CA GLY A 115 9.34 -7.57 -30.02
C GLY A 115 9.01 -6.20 -29.42
N MET A 116 9.27 -5.97 -28.13
CA MET A 116 9.11 -4.63 -27.54
C MET A 116 10.21 -3.68 -28.01
N LEU A 117 9.82 -2.45 -28.30
CA LEU A 117 10.70 -1.37 -28.73
C LEU A 117 10.88 -0.33 -27.62
N PRO A 118 12.01 0.41 -27.59
CA PRO A 118 12.23 1.50 -26.63
C PRO A 118 11.17 2.62 -26.69
N THR A 119 10.47 2.74 -27.81
CA THR A 119 9.39 3.70 -28.03
C THR A 119 8.05 3.27 -27.46
N ASP A 120 7.92 2.00 -27.08
CA ASP A 120 6.66 1.45 -26.59
C ASP A 120 6.30 1.99 -25.20
N ARG A 121 4.99 1.98 -24.93
CA ARG A 121 4.42 2.30 -23.64
C ARG A 121 3.69 1.07 -23.12
N VAL A 122 4.18 0.52 -22.01
CA VAL A 122 3.65 -0.71 -21.42
C VAL A 122 3.10 -0.41 -20.04
N LEU A 123 1.96 -0.98 -19.71
CA LEU A 123 1.38 -0.94 -18.38
C LEU A 123 1.40 -2.36 -17.77
N VAL A 124 2.09 -2.52 -16.67
CA VAL A 124 2.05 -3.73 -15.84
C VAL A 124 1.01 -3.53 -14.74
N LEU A 125 -0.02 -4.37 -14.72
CA LEU A 125 -1.07 -4.34 -13.71
C LEU A 125 -0.86 -5.46 -12.70
N GLY A 126 -0.60 -5.09 -11.43
CA GLY A 126 -0.70 -6.02 -10.31
C GLY A 126 -2.15 -6.22 -9.92
N THR A 127 -2.57 -7.47 -9.72
CA THR A 127 -3.92 -7.79 -9.27
C THR A 127 -3.99 -7.87 -7.74
N GLY A 128 -5.08 -7.39 -7.17
CA GLY A 128 -5.24 -7.32 -5.72
C GLY A 128 -4.11 -6.52 -5.08
N GLU A 129 -3.48 -7.07 -4.05
CA GLU A 129 -2.42 -6.41 -3.28
C GLU A 129 -1.00 -6.85 -3.69
N PHE A 130 -0.84 -7.56 -4.80
CA PHE A 130 0.46 -8.01 -5.30
C PHE A 130 1.21 -6.89 -6.05
N MET A 131 1.45 -5.79 -5.38
CA MET A 131 2.09 -4.61 -5.98
C MET A 131 3.59 -4.84 -6.21
N HIS A 132 4.29 -5.43 -5.24
CA HIS A 132 5.74 -5.61 -5.32
C HIS A 132 6.20 -6.50 -6.50
N PRO A 133 5.61 -7.67 -6.75
CA PRO A 133 5.95 -8.46 -7.94
C PRO A 133 5.71 -7.72 -9.25
N ALA A 134 4.61 -6.97 -9.36
CA ALA A 134 4.33 -6.16 -10.54
C ALA A 134 5.36 -5.04 -10.74
N PHE A 135 5.78 -4.40 -9.65
CA PHE A 135 6.83 -3.38 -9.68
C PHE A 135 8.18 -3.97 -10.13
N VAL A 136 8.58 -5.12 -9.59
CA VAL A 136 9.83 -5.78 -9.98
C VAL A 136 9.79 -6.14 -11.46
N LEU A 137 8.68 -6.73 -11.94
CA LEU A 137 8.51 -7.06 -13.35
C LEU A 137 8.60 -5.81 -14.23
N ALA A 138 7.89 -4.74 -13.87
CA ALA A 138 7.90 -3.49 -14.65
C ALA A 138 9.30 -2.89 -14.76
N ARG A 139 10.06 -2.89 -13.66
CA ARG A 139 11.44 -2.41 -13.64
C ARG A 139 12.34 -3.25 -14.53
N GLU A 140 12.28 -4.58 -14.41
CA GLU A 140 13.12 -5.47 -15.23
C GLU A 140 12.76 -5.42 -16.73
N MET A 141 11.48 -5.23 -17.06
CA MET A 141 11.06 -4.99 -18.45
C MET A 141 11.63 -3.68 -18.99
N HIS A 142 11.58 -2.60 -18.18
CA HIS A 142 12.20 -1.33 -18.55
C HIS A 142 13.70 -1.47 -18.78
N ASP A 143 14.41 -2.09 -17.83
CA ASP A 143 15.87 -2.26 -17.86
C ASP A 143 16.29 -3.11 -19.07
N MET A 144 15.49 -4.09 -19.47
CA MET A 144 15.79 -4.97 -20.61
C MET A 144 15.52 -4.30 -21.96
N THR A 145 14.46 -3.50 -22.09
CA THR A 145 13.96 -3.03 -23.40
C THR A 145 14.18 -1.54 -23.66
N GLY A 146 14.39 -0.75 -22.61
CA GLY A 146 14.36 0.70 -22.68
C GLY A 146 12.96 1.30 -22.92
N ALA A 147 11.91 0.48 -22.99
CA ALA A 147 10.54 0.93 -23.17
C ALA A 147 10.06 1.74 -21.95
N ARG A 148 9.05 2.57 -22.12
CA ARG A 148 8.41 3.31 -21.02
C ARG A 148 7.42 2.40 -20.32
N VAL A 149 7.86 1.75 -19.25
CA VAL A 149 7.02 0.83 -18.48
C VAL A 149 6.45 1.55 -17.26
N PHE A 150 5.13 1.46 -17.12
CA PHE A 150 4.37 1.98 -15.98
C PHE A 150 3.85 0.80 -15.16
N MET A 151 3.65 1.01 -13.87
CA MET A 151 3.05 0.02 -12.98
C MET A 151 1.83 0.61 -12.29
N HIS A 152 0.79 -0.19 -12.17
CA HIS A 152 -0.38 0.11 -11.37
C HIS A 152 -0.89 -1.18 -10.69
N ALA A 153 -1.79 -1.03 -9.74
CA ALA A 153 -2.45 -2.16 -9.09
C ALA A 153 -3.97 -1.99 -9.13
N THR A 154 -4.68 -3.12 -9.19
CA THR A 154 -6.14 -3.17 -9.14
C THR A 154 -6.62 -3.46 -7.73
N THR A 155 -6.03 -2.80 -6.73
CA THR A 155 -6.47 -2.93 -5.35
C THR A 155 -7.86 -2.37 -5.18
N ARG A 156 -8.63 -2.95 -4.26
CA ARG A 156 -9.91 -2.36 -3.87
C ARG A 156 -9.64 -1.00 -3.23
N SER A 157 -10.31 0.01 -3.76
CA SER A 157 -10.26 1.36 -3.20
C SER A 157 -11.64 1.71 -2.64
N PRO A 158 -11.74 2.30 -1.45
CA PRO A 158 -12.97 2.86 -0.94
C PRO A 158 -13.36 4.17 -1.65
N ILE A 159 -12.54 4.62 -2.58
CA ILE A 159 -12.74 5.89 -3.29
C ILE A 159 -13.91 5.73 -4.26
N VAL A 160 -14.88 6.63 -4.14
CA VAL A 160 -16.03 6.72 -5.04
C VAL A 160 -15.72 7.78 -6.11
N THR A 161 -16.14 7.53 -7.35
CA THR A 161 -16.09 8.54 -8.42
C THR A 161 -17.01 9.70 -8.06
N TRP A 162 -16.42 10.80 -7.61
CA TRP A 162 -17.15 11.97 -7.17
C TRP A 162 -16.26 13.21 -7.11
N GLY A 163 -16.83 14.38 -7.45
CA GLY A 163 -16.07 15.63 -7.45
C GLY A 163 -14.90 15.61 -8.42
N PRO A 164 -13.67 15.83 -7.98
CA PRO A 164 -12.49 15.82 -8.85
C PRO A 164 -12.07 14.43 -9.33
N ILE A 165 -12.64 13.36 -8.77
CA ILE A 165 -12.37 11.97 -9.20
C ILE A 165 -13.43 11.59 -10.22
N GLU A 166 -13.15 11.88 -11.48
CA GLU A 166 -14.12 11.70 -12.56
C GLU A 166 -14.19 10.27 -13.10
N LYS A 167 -13.14 9.51 -12.95
CA LYS A 167 -13.00 8.17 -13.57
C LYS A 167 -12.47 7.15 -12.59
N ALA A 168 -13.06 5.98 -12.63
CA ALA A 168 -12.55 4.78 -11.97
C ALA A 168 -12.75 3.57 -12.89
N MET A 169 -11.90 2.57 -12.72
CA MET A 169 -12.11 1.27 -13.34
C MET A 169 -12.90 0.40 -12.35
N SER A 170 -14.03 -0.14 -12.81
CA SER A 170 -14.81 -1.11 -12.04
C SER A 170 -14.62 -2.49 -12.64
N PHE A 171 -14.38 -3.47 -11.78
CA PHE A 171 -14.28 -4.88 -12.14
C PHE A 171 -15.45 -5.62 -11.51
N PRO A 172 -16.11 -6.53 -12.25
CA PRO A 172 -17.21 -7.33 -11.71
C PRO A 172 -16.77 -8.28 -10.60
#